data_dd38b1d0658479d9482784409d817e21
#
_entry.id   dd38b1d0658479d9482784409d817e21
#
_cell.length_a   1.000
_cell.length_b   1.000
_cell.length_c   1.000
_cell.angle_alpha   90.00
_cell.angle_beta   90.00
_cell.angle_gamma   90.00
#
_symmetry.space_group_name_H-M   'P 1'
#
loop_
_entity.id
_entity.type
_entity.pdbx_description
1 polymer ?
#
loop_
_entity_poly.entity_id
_entity_poly.type
_entity_poly.pdbx_seq_one_letter_code
_entity_poly.pdbx_strand_id
1 'polypeptide(L)'
;IKKGYVIADLQLEFDDSGNVKKNYKFHGLVKDGKIDLFKKYNLDKIDFIFEINEKNQKFKDIKIILNNNNILIPEIIVSKQNKKYFVSGKLNTKNISLTKNEINDFISDDLIDLDIQKILLSSKNSFKFEINKDFKIKNLDIKSDIDLDNFEFKNPFKLKNIFPKVKKNFVFKNQKLKLEYKKDNLNIVGEGDALLQNEIDKIEYEISKKKNEIEFNTKLKISKNPFKLDILNYKKNKDSDLELFFLGKSNIEKGSVFNKISLKEEKNIISIENLSLSSDYKINDLGNININYIDKEDLKNNLKLTKKDSNYLVSGNSFNINSIIDELLDSGNDNKLKIFNKNFRINFDVKKIYLNKNDTINTLKGFLFLNKNEISELELESNFSNNENIKFTIKDNGNEKITTLYSFKAKPFVDRYKFIKGFEEGDLDFYSIKKNGITNSILKIDNFKIQEIPVLAKLLTLASLQGIADLLTGEGIRFTDFEMRFSSKNNLMTIEELYAIGPAISILMEGYIQSKKLISLRGTLVPATTVNRTISSIPLIGDILIGKKVGEGVFGVSFKIKGPPGDLETTVNPIKTLTPRFITRTLEKIKKNN
;
A
#
# COMPACT_ATOMS: atom_id res chain seq x y z
N ILE A 1 33.87 -42.53 -15.22
CA ILE A 1 32.96 -43.71 -15.27
C ILE A 1 33.34 -44.60 -14.10
N LYS A 2 32.39 -44.94 -13.23
CA LYS A 2 32.61 -45.83 -12.07
C LYS A 2 32.15 -47.26 -12.33
N LYS A 3 31.15 -47.45 -13.17
CA LYS A 3 30.53 -48.74 -13.47
C LYS A 3 29.75 -48.68 -14.80
N GLY A 4 29.50 -49.79 -15.43
CA GLY A 4 28.65 -49.94 -16.60
C GLY A 4 29.13 -51.05 -17.52
N TYR A 5 28.20 -51.55 -18.36
CA TYR A 5 28.46 -52.54 -19.40
C TYR A 5 28.21 -51.90 -20.76
N VAL A 6 29.09 -52.20 -21.74
CA VAL A 6 28.92 -51.79 -23.13
C VAL A 6 28.93 -53.04 -23.96
N ILE A 7 27.88 -53.21 -24.78
CA ILE A 7 27.82 -54.24 -25.84
C ILE A 7 27.74 -53.47 -27.14
N ALA A 8 28.67 -53.72 -28.05
CA ALA A 8 28.75 -52.96 -29.28
C ALA A 8 29.32 -53.79 -30.45
N ASP A 9 28.81 -53.48 -31.65
CA ASP A 9 29.32 -53.96 -32.90
C ASP A 9 29.98 -52.83 -33.69
N LEU A 10 31.18 -53.09 -34.23
CA LEU A 10 31.95 -52.16 -35.03
C LEU A 10 32.14 -52.71 -36.45
N GLN A 11 31.58 -52.02 -37.43
CA GLN A 11 31.82 -52.31 -38.85
C GLN A 11 32.82 -51.33 -39.41
N LEU A 12 33.93 -51.87 -39.92
CA LEU A 12 35.00 -51.12 -40.56
C LEU A 12 35.17 -51.59 -42.00
N GLU A 13 35.31 -50.66 -42.90
CA GLU A 13 35.77 -50.92 -44.27
C GLU A 13 37.18 -50.34 -44.45
N PHE A 14 37.96 -51.08 -45.24
CA PHE A 14 39.35 -50.69 -45.54
C PHE A 14 39.45 -50.28 -47.01
N ASP A 15 40.36 -49.36 -47.32
CA ASP A 15 40.76 -49.04 -48.67
C ASP A 15 41.80 -50.04 -49.16
N ASP A 16 42.18 -49.93 -50.45
CA ASP A 16 43.14 -50.82 -51.06
C ASP A 16 44.54 -50.74 -50.43
N SER A 17 44.81 -49.68 -49.65
CA SER A 17 46.05 -49.44 -48.91
C SER A 17 45.96 -49.90 -47.44
N GLY A 18 44.86 -50.51 -47.05
CA GLY A 18 44.64 -50.99 -45.66
C GLY A 18 44.24 -49.92 -44.64
N ASN A 19 43.95 -48.68 -45.07
CA ASN A 19 43.48 -47.65 -44.16
C ASN A 19 41.98 -47.78 -43.94
N VAL A 20 41.51 -47.49 -42.71
CA VAL A 20 40.10 -47.48 -42.37
C VAL A 20 39.38 -46.40 -43.16
N LYS A 21 38.34 -46.76 -43.93
CA LYS A 21 37.49 -45.79 -44.61
C LYS A 21 36.64 -45.01 -43.61
N LYS A 22 36.25 -43.78 -43.97
CA LYS A 22 35.43 -42.91 -43.14
C LYS A 22 33.95 -43.31 -43.03
N ASN A 23 33.56 -44.46 -43.59
CA ASN A 23 32.21 -45.01 -43.60
C ASN A 23 31.93 -45.99 -42.44
N TYR A 24 32.75 -45.96 -41.38
CA TYR A 24 32.56 -46.84 -40.23
C TYR A 24 31.17 -46.70 -39.61
N LYS A 25 30.66 -47.82 -39.06
CA LYS A 25 29.44 -47.84 -38.25
C LYS A 25 29.72 -48.51 -36.93
N PHE A 26 29.37 -47.80 -35.86
CA PHE A 26 29.51 -48.29 -34.47
C PHE A 26 28.15 -48.18 -33.79
N HIS A 27 27.59 -49.29 -33.42
CA HIS A 27 26.27 -49.34 -32.76
C HIS A 27 26.31 -50.32 -31.59
N GLY A 28 25.47 -50.04 -30.60
CA GLY A 28 25.45 -50.84 -29.38
C GLY A 28 24.54 -50.27 -28.31
N LEU A 29 24.74 -50.77 -27.10
CA LEU A 29 24.00 -50.32 -25.94
C LEU A 29 24.94 -50.19 -24.73
N VAL A 30 24.57 -49.28 -23.87
CA VAL A 30 25.15 -49.09 -22.53
C VAL A 30 24.10 -49.46 -21.50
N LYS A 31 24.51 -50.22 -20.49
CA LYS A 31 23.66 -50.68 -19.38
C LYS A 31 24.31 -50.39 -18.03
N ASP A 32 23.49 -50.02 -17.04
CA ASP A 32 23.89 -49.80 -15.64
C ASP A 32 25.07 -48.85 -15.49
N GLY A 33 25.16 -47.86 -16.37
CA GLY A 33 26.21 -46.87 -16.31
C GLY A 33 26.11 -46.02 -15.04
N LYS A 34 27.28 -45.71 -14.44
CA LYS A 34 27.41 -44.77 -13.32
C LYS A 34 28.53 -43.78 -13.58
N ILE A 35 28.18 -42.50 -13.52
CA ILE A 35 29.12 -41.40 -13.77
C ILE A 35 28.93 -40.33 -12.69
N ASP A 36 30.03 -39.90 -12.10
CA ASP A 36 30.05 -38.67 -11.30
C ASP A 36 30.46 -37.51 -12.22
N LEU A 37 29.52 -36.62 -12.50
CA LEU A 37 29.76 -35.46 -13.34
C LEU A 37 30.21 -34.27 -12.47
N PHE A 38 31.42 -33.75 -12.72
CA PHE A 38 32.01 -32.60 -12.01
C PHE A 38 32.09 -32.77 -10.49
N LYS A 39 32.09 -33.99 -9.94
CA LYS A 39 32.02 -34.31 -8.49
C LYS A 39 30.77 -33.73 -7.80
N LYS A 40 29.83 -33.23 -8.54
CA LYS A 40 28.61 -32.56 -8.04
C LYS A 40 27.34 -33.36 -8.36
N TYR A 41 27.26 -33.98 -9.53
CA TYR A 41 26.07 -34.69 -9.99
C TYR A 41 26.33 -36.18 -10.12
N ASN A 42 25.55 -36.98 -9.41
CA ASN A 42 25.58 -38.44 -9.53
C ASN A 42 24.57 -38.88 -10.58
N LEU A 43 25.07 -39.42 -11.67
CA LEU A 43 24.27 -40.07 -12.72
C LEU A 43 24.35 -41.57 -12.50
N ASP A 44 23.24 -42.15 -12.10
CA ASP A 44 23.08 -43.59 -11.84
C ASP A 44 22.15 -44.24 -12.86
N LYS A 45 22.28 -45.56 -13.05
CA LYS A 45 21.45 -46.38 -13.93
C LYS A 45 21.35 -45.76 -15.34
N ILE A 46 22.49 -45.42 -15.92
CA ILE A 46 22.55 -44.89 -17.28
C ILE A 46 22.39 -46.04 -18.23
N ASP A 47 21.26 -46.08 -18.91
CA ASP A 47 20.96 -47.03 -20.01
C ASP A 47 20.71 -46.25 -21.29
N PHE A 48 21.30 -46.66 -22.42
CA PHE A 48 20.98 -46.09 -23.72
C PHE A 48 21.46 -46.95 -24.87
N ILE A 49 20.87 -46.76 -26.06
CA ILE A 49 21.30 -47.32 -27.32
C ILE A 49 22.03 -46.25 -28.10
N PHE A 50 23.11 -46.59 -28.78
CA PHE A 50 23.85 -45.66 -29.60
C PHE A 50 24.07 -46.18 -31.03
N GLU A 51 24.08 -45.27 -32.00
CA GLU A 51 24.42 -45.46 -33.40
C GLU A 51 25.36 -44.32 -33.79
N ILE A 52 26.60 -44.63 -34.12
CA ILE A 52 27.64 -43.65 -34.43
C ILE A 52 28.22 -43.96 -35.82
N ASN A 53 28.27 -42.93 -36.67
CA ASN A 53 29.00 -42.95 -37.94
C ASN A 53 29.79 -41.64 -38.10
N GLU A 54 30.49 -41.46 -39.20
CA GLU A 54 31.33 -40.29 -39.46
C GLU A 54 30.58 -38.95 -39.28
N LYS A 55 29.32 -38.89 -39.77
CA LYS A 55 28.55 -37.65 -39.85
C LYS A 55 27.61 -37.46 -38.68
N ASN A 56 27.05 -38.54 -38.16
CA ASN A 56 25.97 -38.51 -37.16
C ASN A 56 26.25 -39.45 -35.99
N GLN A 57 25.92 -39.03 -34.80
CA GLN A 57 25.88 -39.83 -33.59
C GLN A 57 24.46 -39.75 -33.05
N LYS A 58 23.80 -40.86 -32.90
CA LYS A 58 22.46 -40.96 -32.37
C LYS A 58 22.48 -41.75 -31.07
N PHE A 59 21.84 -41.23 -30.06
CA PHE A 59 21.63 -41.86 -28.76
C PHE A 59 20.14 -41.94 -28.54
N LYS A 60 19.61 -43.14 -28.25
CA LYS A 60 18.19 -43.38 -28.10
C LYS A 60 17.85 -44.04 -26.77
N ASP A 61 16.62 -43.88 -26.32
CA ASP A 61 16.06 -44.51 -25.12
C ASP A 61 16.94 -44.34 -23.89
N ILE A 62 17.52 -43.13 -23.72
CA ILE A 62 18.41 -42.84 -22.64
C ILE A 62 17.59 -42.70 -21.35
N LYS A 63 17.88 -43.53 -20.37
CA LYS A 63 17.34 -43.49 -19.02
C LYS A 63 18.46 -43.14 -18.05
N ILE A 64 18.21 -42.19 -17.16
CA ILE A 64 19.20 -41.72 -16.19
C ILE A 64 18.48 -41.42 -14.88
N ILE A 65 19.09 -41.75 -13.76
CA ILE A 65 18.70 -41.26 -12.46
C ILE A 65 19.70 -40.15 -12.05
N LEU A 66 19.24 -38.92 -11.94
CA LEU A 66 20.01 -37.77 -11.48
C LEU A 66 19.50 -37.35 -10.11
N ASN A 67 20.30 -37.49 -9.05
CA ASN A 67 19.91 -37.13 -7.69
C ASN A 67 18.52 -37.65 -7.31
N ASN A 68 18.27 -38.96 -7.50
CA ASN A 68 17.00 -39.66 -7.29
C ASN A 68 15.84 -39.28 -8.25
N ASN A 69 16.06 -38.41 -9.20
CA ASN A 69 15.06 -38.01 -10.18
C ASN A 69 15.22 -38.81 -11.48
N ASN A 70 14.14 -39.40 -11.98
CA ASN A 70 14.13 -40.14 -13.25
C ASN A 70 14.08 -39.19 -14.45
N ILE A 71 15.07 -39.24 -15.29
CA ILE A 71 15.15 -38.50 -16.55
C ILE A 71 15.09 -39.47 -17.69
N LEU A 72 14.20 -39.20 -18.65
CA LEU A 72 14.07 -39.96 -19.88
C LEU A 72 14.42 -39.05 -21.06
N ILE A 73 15.40 -39.46 -21.84
CA ILE A 73 15.81 -38.78 -23.07
C ILE A 73 15.51 -39.71 -24.24
N PRO A 74 14.40 -39.53 -24.95
CA PRO A 74 14.02 -40.40 -26.07
C PRO A 74 15.07 -40.44 -27.17
N GLU A 75 15.65 -39.30 -27.51
CA GLU A 75 16.67 -39.20 -28.54
C GLU A 75 17.58 -37.99 -28.37
N ILE A 76 18.88 -38.19 -28.60
CA ILE A 76 19.86 -37.13 -28.85
C ILE A 76 20.54 -37.44 -30.20
N ILE A 77 20.61 -36.42 -31.06
CA ILE A 77 21.33 -36.47 -32.33
C ILE A 77 22.46 -35.45 -32.29
N VAL A 78 23.66 -35.91 -32.55
CA VAL A 78 24.84 -35.07 -32.73
C VAL A 78 25.31 -35.22 -34.18
N SER A 79 25.32 -34.10 -34.93
CA SER A 79 25.81 -34.07 -36.31
C SER A 79 27.01 -33.15 -36.44
N LYS A 80 28.00 -33.57 -37.22
CA LYS A 80 29.21 -32.78 -37.45
C LYS A 80 29.16 -32.10 -38.81
N GLN A 81 29.24 -30.76 -38.83
CA GLN A 81 29.27 -29.98 -40.08
C GLN A 81 30.32 -28.86 -39.92
N ASN A 82 31.21 -28.71 -40.90
CA ASN A 82 32.22 -27.63 -40.94
C ASN A 82 32.96 -27.40 -39.60
N LYS A 83 33.44 -28.47 -38.97
CA LYS A 83 34.17 -28.44 -37.68
C LYS A 83 33.32 -27.94 -36.46
N LYS A 84 32.01 -27.89 -36.58
CA LYS A 84 31.06 -27.65 -35.52
C LYS A 84 30.19 -28.89 -35.28
N TYR A 85 29.73 -29.06 -34.05
CA TYR A 85 28.75 -30.08 -33.69
C TYR A 85 27.39 -29.43 -33.44
N PHE A 86 26.38 -29.97 -34.11
CA PHE A 86 24.97 -29.58 -33.88
C PHE A 86 24.31 -30.69 -33.07
N VAL A 87 23.80 -30.29 -31.90
CA VAL A 87 23.13 -31.20 -30.98
C VAL A 87 21.65 -30.88 -30.95
N SER A 88 20.80 -31.88 -31.09
CA SER A 88 19.35 -31.76 -30.88
C SER A 88 18.84 -32.97 -30.12
N GLY A 89 17.80 -32.80 -29.34
CA GLY A 89 17.23 -33.89 -28.57
C GLY A 89 15.90 -33.54 -27.92
N LYS A 90 15.32 -34.58 -27.30
CA LYS A 90 14.12 -34.47 -26.47
C LYS A 90 14.46 -34.99 -25.08
N LEU A 91 13.94 -34.34 -24.06
CA LEU A 91 14.14 -34.71 -22.67
C LEU A 91 12.79 -34.63 -21.94
N ASN A 92 12.38 -35.72 -21.32
CA ASN A 92 11.14 -35.79 -20.54
C ASN A 92 11.47 -36.05 -19.07
N THR A 93 10.79 -35.35 -18.22
CA THR A 93 10.87 -35.57 -16.77
C THR A 93 9.48 -35.88 -16.22
N LYS A 94 9.41 -36.66 -15.16
CA LYS A 94 8.16 -36.98 -14.49
C LYS A 94 8.32 -36.89 -12.99
N ASN A 95 7.46 -36.09 -12.34
CA ASN A 95 7.41 -35.91 -10.90
C ASN A 95 8.77 -35.51 -10.28
N ILE A 96 9.51 -34.62 -10.93
CA ILE A 96 10.76 -34.09 -10.41
C ILE A 96 10.44 -33.20 -9.20
N SER A 97 11.00 -33.55 -8.06
CA SER A 97 10.90 -32.76 -6.83
C SER A 97 12.24 -32.14 -6.52
N LEU A 98 12.30 -30.82 -6.46
CA LEU A 98 13.50 -30.06 -6.12
C LEU A 98 13.26 -29.28 -4.82
N THR A 99 14.16 -29.45 -3.88
CA THR A 99 14.24 -28.68 -2.65
C THR A 99 15.02 -27.38 -2.88
N LYS A 100 14.96 -26.44 -1.94
CA LYS A 100 15.70 -25.17 -1.99
C LYS A 100 17.19 -25.36 -2.31
N ASN A 101 17.85 -26.33 -1.67
CA ASN A 101 19.28 -26.56 -1.86
C ASN A 101 19.58 -27.07 -3.28
N GLU A 102 18.75 -27.98 -3.80
CA GLU A 102 18.91 -28.50 -5.16
C GLU A 102 18.61 -27.43 -6.21
N ILE A 103 17.64 -26.54 -5.96
CA ILE A 103 17.32 -25.42 -6.86
C ILE A 103 18.49 -24.48 -7.00
N ASN A 104 19.13 -24.11 -5.89
CA ASN A 104 20.30 -23.22 -5.89
C ASN A 104 21.52 -23.83 -6.63
N ASP A 105 21.56 -25.15 -6.75
CA ASP A 105 22.58 -25.85 -7.53
C ASP A 105 22.38 -25.74 -9.05
N PHE A 106 21.12 -25.62 -9.50
CA PHE A 106 20.76 -25.63 -10.94
C PHE A 106 20.45 -24.24 -11.49
N ILE A 107 19.96 -23.32 -10.66
CA ILE A 107 19.54 -21.98 -11.06
C ILE A 107 20.46 -20.97 -10.40
N SER A 108 21.18 -20.18 -11.20
CA SER A 108 21.96 -19.07 -10.66
C SER A 108 21.05 -17.97 -10.13
N ASP A 109 21.46 -17.32 -9.03
CA ASP A 109 20.72 -16.20 -8.40
C ASP A 109 20.43 -15.04 -9.37
N ASP A 110 21.23 -14.89 -10.44
CA ASP A 110 21.05 -13.89 -11.50
C ASP A 110 19.80 -14.13 -12.38
N LEU A 111 19.25 -15.33 -12.37
CA LEU A 111 18.11 -15.68 -13.22
C LEU A 111 16.76 -15.44 -12.54
N ILE A 112 16.65 -15.64 -11.21
CA ILE A 112 15.41 -15.51 -10.47
C ILE A 112 15.70 -14.95 -9.08
N ASP A 113 15.30 -13.70 -8.83
CA ASP A 113 15.36 -13.03 -7.51
C ASP A 113 14.18 -13.45 -6.62
N LEU A 114 13.95 -14.75 -6.46
CA LEU A 114 12.90 -15.31 -5.61
C LEU A 114 13.50 -16.34 -4.65
N ASP A 115 13.15 -16.24 -3.37
CA ASP A 115 13.50 -17.26 -2.36
C ASP A 115 12.59 -18.50 -2.54
N ILE A 116 12.96 -19.37 -3.50
CA ILE A 116 12.21 -20.57 -3.87
C ILE A 116 12.45 -21.64 -2.80
N GLN A 117 11.35 -22.23 -2.31
CA GLN A 117 11.37 -23.24 -1.25
C GLN A 117 11.22 -24.66 -1.80
N LYS A 118 10.36 -24.83 -2.80
CA LYS A 118 10.04 -26.15 -3.38
C LYS A 118 9.49 -26.03 -4.78
N ILE A 119 9.91 -26.96 -5.64
CA ILE A 119 9.36 -27.17 -6.98
C ILE A 119 8.97 -28.64 -7.13
N LEU A 120 7.79 -28.90 -7.70
CA LEU A 120 7.36 -30.21 -8.16
C LEU A 120 6.81 -30.06 -9.56
N LEU A 121 7.42 -30.72 -10.54
CA LEU A 121 7.06 -30.58 -11.94
C LEU A 121 7.26 -31.86 -12.76
N SER A 122 6.55 -31.91 -13.88
CA SER A 122 6.80 -32.81 -15.01
C SER A 122 7.01 -31.97 -16.26
N SER A 123 7.87 -32.41 -17.17
CA SER A 123 8.11 -31.65 -18.40
C SER A 123 8.43 -32.50 -19.63
N LYS A 124 8.07 -31.95 -20.79
CA LYS A 124 8.47 -32.45 -22.11
C LYS A 124 9.26 -31.33 -22.77
N ASN A 125 10.53 -31.61 -23.06
CA ASN A 125 11.44 -30.60 -23.55
C ASN A 125 12.01 -31.03 -24.90
N SER A 126 12.26 -30.07 -25.78
CA SER A 126 13.08 -30.22 -26.97
C SER A 126 14.18 -29.14 -26.93
N PHE A 127 15.37 -29.53 -27.35
CA PHE A 127 16.49 -28.60 -27.35
C PHE A 127 17.33 -28.72 -28.62
N LYS A 128 17.98 -27.63 -29.01
CA LYS A 128 18.97 -27.55 -30.08
C LYS A 128 20.06 -26.58 -29.68
N PHE A 129 21.30 -26.95 -29.99
CA PHE A 129 22.43 -26.04 -29.77
C PHE A 129 23.63 -26.44 -30.66
N GLU A 130 24.58 -25.52 -30.78
CA GLU A 130 25.87 -25.77 -31.44
C GLU A 130 26.98 -25.85 -30.37
N ILE A 131 27.90 -26.78 -30.59
CA ILE A 131 29.17 -26.83 -29.82
C ILE A 131 30.30 -26.42 -30.76
N ASN A 132 31.05 -25.39 -30.34
CA ASN A 132 32.22 -24.96 -31.08
C ASN A 132 33.47 -25.84 -30.76
N LYS A 133 34.62 -25.54 -31.38
CA LYS A 133 35.86 -26.24 -31.11
C LYS A 133 36.36 -26.18 -29.66
N ASP A 134 35.99 -25.14 -28.93
CA ASP A 134 36.36 -24.93 -27.53
C ASP A 134 35.35 -25.55 -26.57
N PHE A 135 34.46 -26.42 -27.07
CA PHE A 135 33.36 -27.05 -26.34
C PHE A 135 32.34 -26.07 -25.70
N LYS A 136 32.26 -24.85 -26.21
CA LYS A 136 31.28 -23.86 -25.73
C LYS A 136 29.97 -24.00 -26.49
N ILE A 137 28.84 -24.03 -25.72
CA ILE A 137 27.49 -24.05 -26.27
C ILE A 137 27.17 -22.67 -26.86
N LYS A 138 26.60 -22.67 -28.07
CA LYS A 138 26.08 -21.50 -28.78
C LYS A 138 24.71 -21.81 -29.37
N ASN A 139 23.95 -20.76 -29.67
CA ASN A 139 22.66 -20.85 -30.36
C ASN A 139 21.68 -21.84 -29.67
N LEU A 140 21.64 -21.79 -28.34
CA LEU A 140 20.74 -22.63 -27.56
C LEU A 140 19.28 -22.24 -27.85
N ASP A 141 18.46 -23.25 -28.24
CA ASP A 141 17.02 -23.15 -28.49
C ASP A 141 16.36 -24.27 -27.67
N ILE A 142 15.49 -23.89 -26.74
CA ILE A 142 14.76 -24.80 -25.85
C ILE A 142 13.27 -24.51 -25.96
N LYS A 143 12.47 -25.57 -26.10
CA LYS A 143 11.02 -25.50 -25.96
C LYS A 143 10.58 -26.54 -24.95
N SER A 144 9.75 -26.10 -23.99
CA SER A 144 9.30 -26.95 -22.90
C SER A 144 7.79 -26.79 -22.67
N ASP A 145 7.09 -27.90 -22.58
CA ASP A 145 5.76 -27.99 -22.01
C ASP A 145 5.92 -28.51 -20.57
N ILE A 146 5.49 -27.76 -19.59
CA ILE A 146 5.72 -28.03 -18.17
C ILE A 146 4.38 -28.09 -17.44
N ASP A 147 4.11 -29.21 -16.79
CA ASP A 147 3.09 -29.34 -15.76
C ASP A 147 3.75 -29.10 -14.40
N LEU A 148 3.48 -27.94 -13.80
CA LEU A 148 4.04 -27.52 -12.51
C LEU A 148 3.01 -27.75 -11.42
N ASP A 149 3.13 -28.88 -10.70
CA ASP A 149 2.18 -29.28 -9.67
C ASP A 149 2.29 -28.43 -8.41
N ASN A 150 3.51 -27.97 -8.08
CA ASN A 150 3.78 -27.10 -6.96
C ASN A 150 5.00 -26.23 -7.20
N PHE A 151 4.83 -24.93 -7.00
CA PHE A 151 5.91 -23.94 -6.96
C PHE A 151 5.72 -23.05 -5.75
N GLU A 152 6.56 -23.19 -4.76
CA GLU A 152 6.48 -22.47 -3.50
C GLU A 152 7.68 -21.53 -3.34
N PHE A 153 7.41 -20.27 -3.05
CA PHE A 153 8.44 -19.27 -2.77
C PHE A 153 7.98 -18.30 -1.67
N LYS A 154 8.95 -17.71 -0.98
CA LYS A 154 8.67 -16.75 0.08
C LYS A 154 8.13 -15.45 -0.50
N ASN A 155 7.06 -14.94 0.09
CA ASN A 155 6.47 -13.66 -0.30
C ASN A 155 7.46 -12.49 -0.02
N PRO A 156 7.97 -11.80 -1.05
CA PRO A 156 8.87 -10.66 -0.87
C PRO A 156 8.15 -9.34 -0.58
N PHE A 157 6.80 -9.31 -0.67
CA PHE A 157 6.02 -8.08 -0.68
C PHE A 157 5.24 -7.86 0.62
N LYS A 158 5.07 -6.60 1.01
CA LYS A 158 4.22 -6.18 2.15
C LYS A 158 2.77 -5.94 1.69
N LEU A 159 2.04 -6.99 1.36
CA LEU A 159 0.70 -6.91 0.74
C LEU A 159 -0.47 -6.96 1.72
N LYS A 160 -0.25 -6.99 3.03
CA LYS A 160 -1.33 -7.14 4.04
C LYS A 160 -2.42 -6.07 3.95
N ASN A 161 -2.07 -4.86 3.50
CA ASN A 161 -3.01 -3.76 3.34
C ASN A 161 -3.96 -3.95 2.14
N ILE A 162 -3.58 -4.79 1.17
CA ILE A 162 -4.35 -5.07 -0.05
C ILE A 162 -4.99 -6.46 0.04
N PHE A 163 -4.21 -7.46 0.47
CA PHE A 163 -4.62 -8.84 0.70
C PHE A 163 -4.63 -9.14 2.20
N PRO A 164 -5.76 -8.97 2.90
CA PRO A 164 -5.82 -9.04 4.37
C PRO A 164 -5.35 -10.36 4.99
N LYS A 165 -5.47 -11.47 4.24
CA LYS A 165 -5.10 -12.82 4.66
C LYS A 165 -3.87 -13.36 3.92
N VAL A 166 -2.99 -12.46 3.43
CA VAL A 166 -1.78 -12.82 2.68
C VAL A 166 -0.87 -13.76 3.47
N LYS A 167 -0.38 -14.80 2.78
CA LYS A 167 0.52 -15.81 3.35
C LYS A 167 1.98 -15.37 3.32
N LYS A 168 2.80 -15.99 4.17
CA LYS A 168 4.26 -15.82 4.18
C LYS A 168 4.91 -16.42 2.94
N ASN A 169 4.38 -17.57 2.48
CA ASN A 169 4.80 -18.23 1.25
C ASN A 169 3.66 -18.19 0.25
N PHE A 170 3.97 -17.88 -0.99
CA PHE A 170 3.06 -18.02 -2.13
C PHE A 170 3.24 -19.40 -2.74
N VAL A 171 2.13 -20.01 -3.13
CA VAL A 171 2.15 -21.34 -3.74
C VAL A 171 1.34 -21.31 -5.03
N PHE A 172 2.01 -21.60 -6.14
CA PHE A 172 1.38 -21.82 -7.43
C PHE A 172 1.21 -23.32 -7.65
N LYS A 173 0.01 -23.76 -7.99
CA LYS A 173 -0.35 -25.16 -8.17
C LYS A 173 -0.98 -25.40 -9.53
N ASN A 174 -0.88 -26.65 -10.02
CA ASN A 174 -1.56 -27.06 -11.24
C ASN A 174 -1.30 -26.12 -12.43
N GLN A 175 -0.07 -25.55 -12.48
CA GLN A 175 0.29 -24.63 -13.55
C GLN A 175 0.62 -25.39 -14.82
N LYS A 176 0.04 -24.97 -15.93
CA LYS A 176 0.44 -25.42 -17.27
C LYS A 176 1.28 -24.34 -17.92
N LEU A 177 2.54 -24.63 -18.17
CA LEU A 177 3.50 -23.66 -18.68
C LEU A 177 4.00 -24.09 -20.06
N LYS A 178 4.15 -23.12 -20.95
CA LYS A 178 4.98 -23.22 -22.15
C LYS A 178 6.16 -22.29 -22.01
N LEU A 179 7.35 -22.83 -22.16
CA LEU A 179 8.60 -22.08 -22.08
C LEU A 179 9.33 -22.19 -23.41
N GLU A 180 9.73 -21.07 -23.96
CA GLU A 180 10.62 -20.98 -25.12
C GLU A 180 11.84 -20.11 -24.77
N TYR A 181 13.04 -20.68 -24.96
CA TYR A 181 14.29 -19.95 -24.83
C TYR A 181 15.05 -19.99 -26.16
N LYS A 182 15.34 -18.82 -26.70
CA LYS A 182 16.05 -18.70 -27.98
C LYS A 182 16.78 -17.37 -28.08
N LYS A 183 18.07 -17.38 -28.44
CA LYS A 183 18.90 -16.17 -28.63
C LYS A 183 18.78 -15.19 -27.44
N ASP A 184 18.95 -15.68 -26.23
CA ASP A 184 18.85 -14.93 -24.97
C ASP A 184 17.46 -14.33 -24.68
N ASN A 185 16.43 -14.73 -25.42
CA ASN A 185 15.03 -14.44 -25.12
C ASN A 185 14.42 -15.64 -24.40
N LEU A 186 13.81 -15.40 -23.25
CA LEU A 186 13.00 -16.37 -22.52
C LEU A 186 11.54 -15.91 -22.56
N ASN A 187 10.67 -16.73 -23.14
CA ASN A 187 9.23 -16.53 -23.14
C ASN A 187 8.56 -17.61 -22.30
N ILE A 188 7.69 -17.22 -21.41
CA ILE A 188 6.89 -18.11 -20.56
C ILE A 188 5.43 -17.70 -20.68
N VAL A 189 4.58 -18.65 -21.03
CA VAL A 189 3.12 -18.51 -21.00
C VAL A 189 2.58 -19.55 -20.05
N GLY A 190 1.76 -19.15 -19.11
CA GLY A 190 1.24 -20.06 -18.10
C GLY A 190 -0.11 -19.67 -17.54
N GLU A 191 -0.81 -20.68 -17.02
CA GLU A 191 -2.08 -20.54 -16.32
C GLU A 191 -2.19 -21.58 -15.21
N GLY A 192 -2.95 -21.29 -14.16
CA GLY A 192 -3.19 -22.25 -13.09
C GLY A 192 -3.72 -21.62 -11.80
N ASP A 193 -3.43 -22.27 -10.70
CA ASP A 193 -3.91 -21.93 -9.37
C ASP A 193 -2.86 -21.11 -8.60
N ALA A 194 -3.29 -20.06 -7.90
CA ALA A 194 -2.46 -19.24 -7.05
C ALA A 194 -3.01 -19.22 -5.61
N LEU A 195 -2.25 -19.70 -4.66
CA LEU A 195 -2.57 -19.67 -3.24
C LEU A 195 -1.79 -18.54 -2.56
N LEU A 196 -2.26 -17.32 -2.72
CA LEU A 196 -1.68 -16.11 -2.12
C LEU A 196 -2.25 -15.83 -0.73
N GLN A 197 -3.48 -16.24 -0.51
CA GLN A 197 -4.24 -16.13 0.73
C GLN A 197 -4.78 -17.52 1.15
N ASN A 198 -5.93 -17.58 1.83
CA ASN A 198 -6.45 -18.84 2.35
C ASN A 198 -7.11 -19.72 1.28
N GLU A 199 -7.73 -19.11 0.28
CA GLU A 199 -8.43 -19.78 -0.82
C GLU A 199 -7.61 -19.70 -2.10
N ILE A 200 -7.91 -20.59 -3.03
CA ILE A 200 -7.26 -20.65 -4.35
C ILE A 200 -7.86 -19.59 -5.26
N ASP A 201 -7.00 -18.81 -5.87
CA ASP A 201 -7.29 -17.88 -6.95
C ASP A 201 -6.77 -18.43 -8.29
N LYS A 202 -7.19 -17.88 -9.42
CA LYS A 202 -6.73 -18.27 -10.76
C LYS A 202 -5.78 -17.20 -11.30
N ILE A 203 -4.70 -17.67 -11.95
CA ILE A 203 -3.72 -16.78 -12.56
C ILE A 203 -3.42 -17.21 -13.99
N GLU A 204 -3.31 -16.22 -14.87
CA GLU A 204 -2.82 -16.35 -16.25
C GLU A 204 -1.68 -15.35 -16.42
N TYR A 205 -0.60 -15.74 -17.10
CA TYR A 205 0.53 -14.85 -17.29
C TYR A 205 1.33 -15.16 -18.55
N GLU A 206 1.87 -14.09 -19.14
CA GLU A 206 2.86 -14.14 -20.20
C GLU A 206 4.05 -13.29 -19.75
N ILE A 207 5.23 -13.85 -19.78
CA ILE A 207 6.48 -13.21 -19.38
C ILE A 207 7.49 -13.37 -20.49
N SER A 208 8.07 -12.27 -20.95
CA SER A 208 9.18 -12.28 -21.89
C SER A 208 10.37 -11.58 -21.24
N LYS A 209 11.52 -12.27 -21.14
CA LYS A 209 12.77 -11.71 -20.59
C LYS A 209 13.82 -11.66 -21.67
N LYS A 210 14.39 -10.48 -21.89
CA LYS A 210 15.51 -10.26 -22.80
C LYS A 210 16.55 -9.40 -22.12
N LYS A 211 17.71 -10.00 -21.80
CA LYS A 211 18.74 -9.33 -21.01
C LYS A 211 18.15 -8.79 -19.69
N ASN A 212 18.24 -7.47 -19.45
CA ASN A 212 17.79 -6.80 -18.24
C ASN A 212 16.32 -6.32 -18.32
N GLU A 213 15.61 -6.58 -19.42
CA GLU A 213 14.22 -6.17 -19.61
C GLU A 213 13.29 -7.38 -19.49
N ILE A 214 12.23 -7.22 -18.71
CA ILE A 214 11.15 -8.19 -18.54
C ILE A 214 9.85 -7.50 -18.97
N GLU A 215 9.17 -8.06 -19.96
CA GLU A 215 7.80 -7.70 -20.31
C GLU A 215 6.85 -8.70 -19.65
N PHE A 216 5.73 -8.22 -19.15
CA PHE A 216 4.76 -9.06 -18.47
C PHE A 216 3.32 -8.67 -18.82
N ASN A 217 2.48 -9.68 -18.89
CA ASN A 217 1.04 -9.60 -19.02
C ASN A 217 0.45 -10.61 -18.05
N THR A 218 -0.24 -10.14 -17.01
CA THR A 218 -0.69 -10.99 -15.91
C THR A 218 -2.13 -10.66 -15.55
N LYS A 219 -2.93 -11.69 -15.37
CA LYS A 219 -4.31 -11.62 -14.93
C LYS A 219 -4.50 -12.50 -13.71
N LEU A 220 -4.98 -11.93 -12.61
CA LEU A 220 -5.31 -12.63 -11.37
C LEU A 220 -6.81 -12.49 -11.11
N LYS A 221 -7.51 -13.64 -11.05
CA LYS A 221 -8.93 -13.70 -10.73
C LYS A 221 -9.12 -14.14 -9.28
N ILE A 222 -9.66 -13.26 -8.45
CA ILE A 222 -9.90 -13.44 -7.02
C ILE A 222 -11.39 -13.70 -6.79
N SER A 223 -11.75 -14.91 -6.37
CA SER A 223 -13.15 -15.28 -6.16
C SER A 223 -13.55 -15.17 -4.69
N LYS A 224 -13.02 -16.02 -3.83
CA LYS A 224 -13.42 -16.11 -2.40
C LYS A 224 -12.53 -15.31 -1.46
N ASN A 225 -11.31 -15.00 -1.87
CA ASN A 225 -10.37 -14.24 -1.05
C ASN A 225 -10.78 -12.78 -0.89
N PRO A 226 -10.52 -12.16 0.28
CA PRO A 226 -10.76 -10.74 0.47
C PRO A 226 -9.72 -9.90 -0.27
N PHE A 227 -10.17 -8.74 -0.74
CA PHE A 227 -9.34 -7.70 -1.34
C PHE A 227 -9.85 -6.33 -0.90
N LYS A 228 -8.96 -5.38 -0.64
CA LYS A 228 -9.32 -4.01 -0.25
C LYS A 228 -8.28 -2.98 -0.71
N LEU A 229 -8.74 -1.75 -0.90
CA LEU A 229 -7.91 -0.56 -1.11
C LEU A 229 -8.40 0.53 -0.14
N ASP A 230 -7.78 0.59 1.05
CA ASP A 230 -8.26 1.43 2.15
C ASP A 230 -8.30 2.92 1.77
N ILE A 231 -7.31 3.43 1.04
CA ILE A 231 -7.26 4.83 0.57
C ILE A 231 -8.44 5.19 -0.34
N LEU A 232 -8.98 4.22 -1.08
CA LEU A 232 -10.14 4.39 -1.95
C LEU A 232 -11.44 3.96 -1.27
N ASN A 233 -11.41 3.57 0.00
CA ASN A 233 -12.57 3.03 0.71
C ASN A 233 -13.20 1.83 -0.01
N TYR A 234 -12.43 1.13 -0.86
CA TYR A 234 -12.90 0.02 -1.67
C TYR A 234 -12.66 -1.32 -0.98
N LYS A 235 -13.65 -2.20 -1.03
CA LYS A 235 -13.57 -3.58 -0.56
C LYS A 235 -14.34 -4.47 -1.53
N LYS A 236 -13.69 -5.57 -1.96
CA LYS A 236 -14.31 -6.60 -2.79
C LYS A 236 -15.57 -7.18 -2.12
N ASN A 237 -16.64 -7.32 -2.87
CA ASN A 237 -17.83 -8.06 -2.43
C ASN A 237 -17.49 -9.55 -2.26
N LYS A 238 -18.10 -10.21 -1.28
CA LYS A 238 -17.83 -11.62 -1.00
C LYS A 238 -18.27 -12.55 -2.14
N ASP A 239 -19.36 -12.21 -2.81
CA ASP A 239 -20.06 -13.07 -3.77
C ASP A 239 -19.71 -12.74 -5.24
N SER A 240 -18.84 -11.78 -5.47
CA SER A 240 -18.38 -11.40 -6.81
C SER A 240 -16.95 -11.86 -7.10
N ASP A 241 -16.62 -12.00 -8.38
CA ASP A 241 -15.25 -12.19 -8.86
C ASP A 241 -14.58 -10.84 -9.09
N LEU A 242 -13.36 -10.70 -8.61
CA LEU A 242 -12.48 -9.56 -8.87
C LEU A 242 -11.38 -9.98 -9.83
N GLU A 243 -11.18 -9.25 -10.91
CA GLU A 243 -10.09 -9.41 -11.85
C GLU A 243 -9.08 -8.29 -11.70
N LEU A 244 -7.82 -8.65 -11.43
CA LEU A 244 -6.66 -7.76 -11.49
C LEU A 244 -5.87 -8.07 -12.75
N PHE A 245 -5.55 -7.03 -13.50
CA PHE A 245 -4.77 -7.13 -14.73
C PHE A 245 -3.58 -6.20 -14.69
N PHE A 246 -2.42 -6.70 -15.11
CA PHE A 246 -1.16 -5.97 -15.15
C PHE A 246 -0.47 -6.22 -16.49
N LEU A 247 -0.24 -5.17 -17.24
CA LEU A 247 0.52 -5.18 -18.49
C LEU A 247 1.63 -4.14 -18.40
N GLY A 248 2.86 -4.55 -18.66
CA GLY A 248 3.96 -3.61 -18.59
C GLY A 248 5.32 -4.23 -18.84
N LYS A 249 6.34 -3.44 -18.53
CA LYS A 249 7.73 -3.86 -18.60
C LYS A 249 8.53 -3.32 -17.44
N SER A 250 9.54 -4.08 -17.04
CA SER A 250 10.46 -3.76 -15.97
C SER A 250 11.90 -3.92 -16.42
N ASN A 251 12.75 -3.00 -16.01
CA ASN A 251 14.19 -3.06 -16.21
C ASN A 251 14.86 -2.79 -14.87
N ILE A 252 15.79 -3.65 -14.46
CA ILE A 252 16.44 -3.60 -13.15
C ILE A 252 17.08 -2.24 -12.89
N GLU A 253 17.67 -1.62 -13.91
CA GLU A 253 18.39 -0.34 -13.78
C GLU A 253 17.48 0.88 -13.98
N LYS A 254 16.48 0.78 -14.87
CA LYS A 254 15.66 1.90 -15.34
C LYS A 254 14.31 2.02 -14.61
N GLY A 255 13.91 0.96 -13.90
CA GLY A 255 12.61 0.87 -13.25
C GLY A 255 11.53 0.20 -14.11
N SER A 256 10.27 0.46 -13.81
CA SER A 256 9.13 -0.24 -14.41
C SER A 256 8.14 0.72 -15.04
N VAL A 257 7.55 0.30 -16.15
CA VAL A 257 6.43 1.00 -16.81
C VAL A 257 5.25 0.04 -16.90
N PHE A 258 4.15 0.40 -16.26
CA PHE A 258 2.88 -0.30 -16.39
C PHE A 258 2.07 0.39 -17.49
N ASN A 259 1.97 -0.25 -18.64
CA ASN A 259 1.12 0.23 -19.73
C ASN A 259 -0.35 0.22 -19.30
N LYS A 260 -0.74 -0.79 -18.51
CA LYS A 260 -2.07 -0.89 -17.94
C LYS A 260 -2.07 -1.67 -16.63
N ILE A 261 -2.70 -1.10 -15.62
CA ILE A 261 -3.15 -1.79 -14.42
C ILE A 261 -4.67 -1.63 -14.40
N SER A 262 -5.41 -2.71 -14.19
CA SER A 262 -6.87 -2.58 -14.00
C SER A 262 -7.39 -3.55 -12.95
N LEU A 263 -8.37 -3.06 -12.23
CA LEU A 263 -9.23 -3.80 -11.32
C LEU A 263 -10.64 -3.75 -11.90
N LYS A 264 -11.26 -4.91 -12.05
CA LYS A 264 -12.64 -5.04 -12.50
C LYS A 264 -13.41 -5.99 -11.60
N GLU A 265 -14.51 -5.52 -11.06
CA GLU A 265 -15.46 -6.30 -10.28
C GLU A 265 -16.87 -5.87 -10.69
N GLU A 266 -17.58 -6.70 -11.46
CA GLU A 266 -18.88 -6.36 -12.04
C GLU A 266 -18.86 -5.02 -12.80
N LYS A 267 -19.53 -3.97 -12.26
CA LYS A 267 -19.56 -2.61 -12.81
C LYS A 267 -18.46 -1.70 -12.24
N ASN A 268 -17.73 -2.17 -11.22
CA ASN A 268 -16.63 -1.43 -10.61
C ASN A 268 -15.39 -1.57 -11.46
N ILE A 269 -14.81 -0.45 -11.87
CA ILE A 269 -13.60 -0.41 -12.70
C ILE A 269 -12.66 0.66 -12.13
N ILE A 270 -11.43 0.26 -11.86
CA ILE A 270 -10.31 1.16 -11.57
C ILE A 270 -9.20 0.81 -12.54
N SER A 271 -8.71 1.78 -13.29
CA SER A 271 -7.61 1.57 -14.23
C SER A 271 -6.57 2.68 -14.15
N ILE A 272 -5.32 2.28 -14.36
CA ILE A 272 -4.16 3.17 -14.47
C ILE A 272 -3.45 2.80 -15.77
N GLU A 273 -3.14 3.79 -16.59
CA GLU A 273 -2.43 3.61 -17.85
C GLU A 273 -1.14 4.44 -17.84
N ASN A 274 -0.04 3.84 -18.31
CA ASN A 274 1.28 4.47 -18.42
C ASN A 274 1.88 4.96 -17.08
N LEU A 275 1.63 4.20 -15.99
CA LEU A 275 2.33 4.44 -14.72
C LEU A 275 3.81 4.12 -14.87
N SER A 276 4.69 5.05 -14.52
CA SER A 276 6.13 4.84 -14.53
C SER A 276 6.72 4.92 -13.13
N LEU A 277 7.50 3.90 -12.78
CA LEU A 277 8.24 3.80 -11.53
C LEU A 277 9.75 3.80 -11.80
N SER A 278 10.51 4.37 -10.88
CA SER A 278 11.98 4.26 -10.87
C SER A 278 12.44 2.88 -10.37
N SER A 279 13.74 2.60 -10.44
CA SER A 279 14.32 1.34 -9.95
C SER A 279 14.14 1.12 -8.44
N ASP A 280 13.99 2.20 -7.66
CA ASP A 280 13.65 2.15 -6.23
C ASP A 280 12.13 2.23 -5.95
N TYR A 281 11.30 1.89 -6.97
CA TYR A 281 9.84 1.84 -6.93
C TYR A 281 9.13 3.16 -6.60
N LYS A 282 9.77 4.31 -6.81
CA LYS A 282 9.10 5.61 -6.69
C LYS A 282 8.41 6.00 -7.97
N ILE A 283 7.33 6.76 -7.86
CA ILE A 283 6.54 7.22 -9.00
C ILE A 283 7.29 8.33 -9.75
N ASN A 284 7.60 8.07 -11.01
CA ASN A 284 8.14 9.05 -11.96
C ASN A 284 7.01 9.74 -12.75
N ASP A 285 5.94 9.00 -13.03
CA ASP A 285 4.78 9.46 -13.79
C ASP A 285 3.56 8.68 -13.35
N LEU A 286 2.47 9.39 -13.03
CA LEU A 286 1.19 8.78 -12.62
C LEU A 286 0.42 8.19 -13.80
N GLY A 287 0.76 8.61 -15.04
CA GLY A 287 -0.01 8.26 -16.24
C GLY A 287 -1.42 8.81 -16.21
N ASN A 288 -2.37 8.01 -16.70
CA ASN A 288 -3.80 8.32 -16.66
C ASN A 288 -4.51 7.35 -15.72
N ILE A 289 -5.40 7.87 -14.88
CA ILE A 289 -6.19 7.06 -13.94
C ILE A 289 -7.67 7.25 -14.24
N ASN A 290 -8.43 6.16 -14.31
CA ASN A 290 -9.87 6.19 -14.44
C ASN A 290 -10.49 5.36 -13.31
N ILE A 291 -11.39 5.97 -12.56
CA ILE A 291 -12.03 5.39 -11.39
C ILE A 291 -13.55 5.45 -11.59
N ASN A 292 -14.22 4.32 -11.53
CA ASN A 292 -15.67 4.22 -11.52
C ASN A 292 -16.08 3.01 -10.68
N TYR A 293 -16.44 3.23 -9.42
CA TYR A 293 -16.82 2.16 -8.50
C TYR A 293 -17.75 2.68 -7.41
N ILE A 294 -18.41 1.74 -6.73
CA ILE A 294 -19.16 1.98 -5.50
C ILE A 294 -18.29 1.49 -4.34
N ASP A 295 -18.10 2.34 -3.34
CA ASP A 295 -17.27 2.03 -2.17
C ASP A 295 -18.04 1.25 -1.08
N LYS A 296 -17.36 0.92 0.04
CA LYS A 296 -17.96 0.18 1.16
C LYS A 296 -19.05 0.95 1.92
N GLU A 297 -19.22 2.25 1.65
CA GLU A 297 -20.26 3.12 2.22
C GLU A 297 -21.43 3.32 1.23
N ASP A 298 -21.44 2.58 0.12
CA ASP A 298 -22.41 2.65 -0.99
C ASP A 298 -22.35 3.99 -1.75
N LEU A 299 -21.23 4.72 -1.69
CA LEU A 299 -21.03 5.96 -2.40
C LEU A 299 -20.40 5.73 -3.77
N LYS A 300 -20.94 6.41 -4.79
CA LYS A 300 -20.44 6.32 -6.15
C LYS A 300 -19.21 7.20 -6.33
N ASN A 301 -18.11 6.59 -6.75
CA ASN A 301 -16.86 7.26 -7.07
C ASN A 301 -16.63 7.24 -8.57
N ASN A 302 -16.46 8.41 -9.19
CA ASN A 302 -16.24 8.57 -10.61
C ASN A 302 -15.28 9.71 -10.87
N LEU A 303 -14.01 9.39 -11.07
CA LEU A 303 -12.92 10.33 -11.34
C LEU A 303 -12.07 9.89 -12.53
N LYS A 304 -11.46 10.87 -13.15
CA LYS A 304 -10.37 10.71 -14.11
C LYS A 304 -9.21 11.62 -13.71
N LEU A 305 -8.01 11.06 -13.67
CA LEU A 305 -6.77 11.82 -13.67
C LEU A 305 -6.18 11.71 -15.07
N THR A 306 -6.00 12.83 -15.73
CA THR A 306 -5.40 12.91 -17.06
C THR A 306 -4.14 13.76 -17.03
N LYS A 307 -3.08 13.26 -17.67
CA LYS A 307 -1.86 14.02 -17.84
C LYS A 307 -2.05 15.07 -18.93
N LYS A 308 -1.68 16.32 -18.64
CA LYS A 308 -1.61 17.43 -19.59
C LYS A 308 -0.22 18.06 -19.50
N ASP A 309 0.63 17.78 -20.47
CA ASP A 309 2.04 18.18 -20.49
C ASP A 309 2.79 17.67 -19.22
N SER A 310 3.27 18.58 -18.38
CA SER A 310 3.92 18.28 -17.09
C SER A 310 2.96 18.26 -15.89
N ASN A 311 1.69 18.57 -16.08
CA ASN A 311 0.67 18.69 -15.04
C ASN A 311 -0.36 17.57 -15.16
N TYR A 312 -1.16 17.41 -14.12
CA TYR A 312 -2.28 16.47 -14.07
C TYR A 312 -3.59 17.23 -13.83
N LEU A 313 -4.68 16.74 -14.40
CA LEU A 313 -6.04 17.21 -14.13
C LEU A 313 -6.86 16.05 -13.56
N VAL A 314 -7.34 16.21 -12.33
CA VAL A 314 -8.36 15.36 -11.72
C VAL A 314 -9.71 15.98 -12.01
N SER A 315 -10.57 15.26 -12.73
CA SER A 315 -11.92 15.69 -13.05
C SER A 315 -12.92 14.55 -12.87
N GLY A 316 -14.19 14.86 -12.62
CA GLY A 316 -15.20 13.82 -12.51
C GLY A 316 -16.49 14.25 -11.84
N ASN A 317 -17.38 13.27 -11.67
CA ASN A 317 -18.72 13.53 -11.14
C ASN A 317 -18.77 13.46 -9.60
N SER A 318 -18.04 12.52 -8.98
CA SER A 318 -18.09 12.34 -7.53
C SER A 318 -16.89 11.55 -7.00
N PHE A 319 -16.51 11.83 -5.75
CA PHE A 319 -15.48 11.07 -5.04
C PHE A 319 -15.63 11.16 -3.53
N ASN A 320 -15.40 10.06 -2.82
CA ASN A 320 -15.38 9.98 -1.37
C ASN A 320 -13.95 10.19 -0.84
N ILE A 321 -13.71 11.33 -0.18
CA ILE A 321 -12.41 11.67 0.39
C ILE A 321 -12.31 11.33 1.89
N ASN A 322 -13.32 10.69 2.46
CA ASN A 322 -13.40 10.40 3.90
C ASN A 322 -12.12 9.71 4.43
N SER A 323 -11.69 8.63 3.78
CA SER A 323 -10.46 7.90 4.16
C SER A 323 -9.19 8.74 4.01
N ILE A 324 -9.13 9.63 3.01
CA ILE A 324 -7.99 10.52 2.79
C ILE A 324 -7.91 11.58 3.91
N ILE A 325 -9.05 12.13 4.32
CA ILE A 325 -9.08 13.10 5.42
C ILE A 325 -8.65 12.42 6.73
N ASP A 326 -9.15 11.21 7.00
CA ASP A 326 -8.77 10.46 8.21
C ASP A 326 -7.25 10.18 8.24
N GLU A 327 -6.65 9.82 7.12
CA GLU A 327 -5.21 9.60 7.01
C GLU A 327 -4.40 10.91 7.18
N LEU A 328 -4.89 12.03 6.67
CA LEU A 328 -4.27 13.34 6.84
C LEU A 328 -4.32 13.82 8.30
N LEU A 329 -5.42 13.56 9.01
CA LEU A 329 -5.59 13.91 10.42
C LEU A 329 -4.79 12.99 11.36
N ASP A 330 -4.66 11.70 11.03
CA ASP A 330 -3.87 10.72 11.80
C ASP A 330 -2.34 10.87 11.64
N SER A 331 -1.88 11.76 10.78
CA SER A 331 -0.48 11.87 10.37
C SER A 331 0.45 12.50 11.43
N GLY A 332 0.46 11.91 12.63
CA GLY A 332 1.54 12.11 13.63
C GLY A 332 2.86 11.41 13.26
N ASN A 333 2.95 10.74 12.12
CA ASN A 333 4.15 10.06 11.66
C ASN A 333 4.84 10.84 10.53
N ASP A 334 5.98 11.45 10.83
CA ASP A 334 6.90 12.05 9.85
C ASP A 334 7.53 11.02 8.88
N ASN A 335 7.22 9.73 9.00
CA ASN A 335 7.61 8.67 8.08
C ASN A 335 6.64 8.57 6.88
N LYS A 336 6.35 9.68 6.22
CA LYS A 336 5.69 9.64 4.92
C LYS A 336 6.62 8.90 3.95
N LEU A 337 6.15 7.76 3.44
CA LEU A 337 6.81 7.06 2.36
C LEU A 337 7.08 8.08 1.25
N LYS A 338 8.34 8.27 0.91
CA LYS A 338 8.74 9.10 -0.23
C LYS A 338 8.40 8.35 -1.51
N ILE A 339 7.14 8.43 -1.94
CA ILE A 339 6.58 7.66 -3.06
C ILE A 339 6.80 8.32 -4.42
N PHE A 340 7.07 9.63 -4.45
CA PHE A 340 7.26 10.36 -5.71
C PHE A 340 8.74 10.68 -5.92
N ASN A 341 9.21 10.50 -7.15
CA ASN A 341 10.58 10.84 -7.56
C ASN A 341 10.68 12.23 -8.21
N LYS A 342 9.56 12.78 -8.62
CA LYS A 342 9.44 14.09 -9.30
C LYS A 342 8.44 14.98 -8.60
N ASN A 343 8.49 16.26 -8.93
CA ASN A 343 7.48 17.23 -8.54
C ASN A 343 6.26 17.09 -9.45
N PHE A 344 5.07 17.25 -8.87
CA PHE A 344 3.80 17.16 -9.59
C PHE A 344 2.89 18.34 -9.27
N ARG A 345 2.25 18.89 -10.30
CA ARG A 345 1.11 19.78 -10.14
C ARG A 345 -0.15 19.03 -10.56
N ILE A 346 -1.14 19.00 -9.68
CA ILE A 346 -2.44 18.36 -9.90
C ILE A 346 -3.51 19.43 -9.78
N ASN A 347 -4.28 19.66 -10.84
CA ASN A 347 -5.43 20.55 -10.83
C ASN A 347 -6.71 19.72 -10.60
N PHE A 348 -7.70 20.32 -9.96
CA PHE A 348 -8.95 19.66 -9.59
C PHE A 348 -10.15 20.39 -10.22
N ASP A 349 -11.08 19.62 -10.77
CA ASP A 349 -12.39 20.04 -11.23
C ASP A 349 -13.40 18.88 -11.05
N VAL A 350 -13.92 18.76 -9.83
CA VAL A 350 -14.80 17.65 -9.43
C VAL A 350 -16.14 18.19 -8.98
N LYS A 351 -17.24 17.64 -9.56
CA LYS A 351 -18.59 18.17 -9.32
C LYS A 351 -19.08 17.95 -7.89
N LYS A 352 -18.79 16.79 -7.30
CA LYS A 352 -19.28 16.42 -5.96
C LYS A 352 -18.21 15.67 -5.17
N ILE A 353 -17.97 16.08 -3.94
CA ILE A 353 -17.07 15.40 -3.00
C ILE A 353 -17.89 14.98 -1.77
N TYR A 354 -17.77 13.71 -1.40
CA TYR A 354 -18.29 13.23 -0.11
C TYR A 354 -17.23 13.42 0.96
N LEU A 355 -17.50 14.25 1.96
CA LEU A 355 -16.67 14.41 3.15
C LEU A 355 -16.88 13.22 4.11
N ASN A 356 -18.10 12.74 4.17
CA ASN A 356 -18.55 11.52 4.83
C ASN A 356 -19.86 11.06 4.17
N LYS A 357 -20.55 10.05 4.76
CA LYS A 357 -21.81 9.51 4.20
C LYS A 357 -22.93 10.55 4.09
N ASN A 358 -22.98 11.53 4.97
CA ASN A 358 -24.06 12.51 5.10
C ASN A 358 -23.70 13.89 4.51
N ASP A 359 -22.43 14.27 4.54
CA ASP A 359 -21.97 15.60 4.17
C ASP A 359 -21.24 15.60 2.83
N THR A 360 -21.65 16.51 1.96
CA THR A 360 -21.08 16.67 0.63
C THR A 360 -20.79 18.13 0.31
N ILE A 361 -19.75 18.35 -0.49
CA ILE A 361 -19.44 19.64 -1.11
C ILE A 361 -19.49 19.52 -2.62
N ASN A 362 -19.80 20.61 -3.30
CA ASN A 362 -20.00 20.67 -4.75
C ASN A 362 -18.97 21.58 -5.40
N THR A 363 -18.61 21.25 -6.64
CA THR A 363 -17.75 22.07 -7.48
C THR A 363 -16.38 22.32 -6.85
N LEU A 364 -15.69 21.22 -6.46
CA LEU A 364 -14.32 21.33 -5.99
C LEU A 364 -13.40 21.77 -7.12
N LYS A 365 -12.74 22.91 -6.96
CA LYS A 365 -11.75 23.46 -7.87
C LYS A 365 -10.48 23.83 -7.12
N GLY A 366 -9.37 23.89 -7.86
CA GLY A 366 -8.11 24.31 -7.31
C GLY A 366 -6.93 23.47 -7.77
N PHE A 367 -5.86 23.49 -7.02
CA PHE A 367 -4.66 22.73 -7.35
C PHE A 367 -3.86 22.31 -6.11
N LEU A 368 -3.01 21.32 -6.33
CA LEU A 368 -2.01 20.80 -5.40
C LEU A 368 -0.65 20.77 -6.11
N PHE A 369 0.38 21.32 -5.49
CA PHE A 369 1.77 21.17 -5.94
C PHE A 369 2.58 20.38 -4.91
N LEU A 370 3.12 19.24 -5.37
CA LEU A 370 4.01 18.38 -4.60
C LEU A 370 5.46 18.68 -4.99
N ASN A 371 6.27 19.05 -4.02
CA ASN A 371 7.70 19.23 -4.15
C ASN A 371 8.40 18.20 -3.26
N LYS A 372 9.19 17.27 -3.87
CA LYS A 372 9.94 16.23 -3.14
C LYS A 372 9.09 15.45 -2.11
N ASN A 373 7.87 15.06 -2.49
CA ASN A 373 6.90 14.36 -1.64
C ASN A 373 6.21 15.18 -0.55
N GLU A 374 6.42 16.48 -0.50
CA GLU A 374 5.73 17.38 0.41
C GLU A 374 4.79 18.30 -0.35
N ILE A 375 3.64 18.58 0.23
CA ILE A 375 2.73 19.59 -0.30
C ILE A 375 3.38 20.94 -0.02
N SER A 376 3.85 21.61 -1.08
CA SER A 376 4.41 22.97 -0.98
C SER A 376 3.36 24.03 -1.26
N GLU A 377 2.38 23.73 -2.12
CA GLU A 377 1.28 24.64 -2.40
C GLU A 377 -0.01 23.86 -2.60
N LEU A 378 -1.09 24.32 -2.01
CA LEU A 378 -2.44 23.81 -2.20
C LEU A 378 -3.41 24.97 -2.12
N GLU A 379 -4.35 25.01 -3.04
CA GLU A 379 -5.49 25.89 -3.00
C GLU A 379 -6.71 25.13 -3.50
N LEU A 380 -7.68 24.88 -2.63
CA LEU A 380 -8.92 24.18 -2.94
C LEU A 380 -10.09 25.02 -2.47
N GLU A 381 -11.08 25.17 -3.33
CA GLU A 381 -12.33 25.86 -3.07
C GLU A 381 -13.51 24.97 -3.48
N SER A 382 -14.58 25.02 -2.70
CA SER A 382 -15.82 24.29 -2.95
C SER A 382 -16.99 24.93 -2.20
N ASN A 383 -18.22 24.44 -2.43
CA ASN A 383 -19.42 24.93 -1.77
C ASN A 383 -20.24 23.78 -1.21
N PHE A 384 -20.90 24.00 -0.07
CA PHE A 384 -22.03 23.18 0.38
C PHE A 384 -23.27 23.49 -0.47
N SER A 385 -24.33 22.70 -0.34
CA SER A 385 -25.54 22.81 -1.17
C SER A 385 -26.28 24.16 -1.11
N ASN A 386 -26.05 24.95 -0.09
CA ASN A 386 -26.64 26.27 0.17
C ASN A 386 -25.69 27.45 -0.11
N ASN A 387 -24.70 27.28 -0.97
CA ASN A 387 -23.65 28.25 -1.31
C ASN A 387 -22.70 28.63 -0.14
N GLU A 388 -22.72 27.89 0.94
CA GLU A 388 -21.73 28.03 2.01
C GLU A 388 -20.36 27.52 1.53
N ASN A 389 -19.35 28.34 1.64
CA ASN A 389 -18.04 28.06 1.07
C ASN A 389 -17.16 27.22 1.99
N ILE A 390 -16.26 26.48 1.37
CA ILE A 390 -15.11 25.87 2.02
C ILE A 390 -13.86 26.20 1.22
N LYS A 391 -12.82 26.67 1.91
CA LYS A 391 -11.52 27.00 1.31
C LYS A 391 -10.40 26.38 2.13
N PHE A 392 -9.51 25.64 1.45
CA PHE A 392 -8.35 25.00 2.07
C PHE A 392 -7.09 25.43 1.35
N THR A 393 -6.13 26.00 2.05
CA THR A 393 -4.86 26.45 1.48
C THR A 393 -3.66 25.95 2.27
N ILE A 394 -2.59 25.64 1.55
CA ILE A 394 -1.25 25.39 2.08
C ILE A 394 -0.25 26.20 1.28
N LYS A 395 0.65 26.91 1.95
CA LYS A 395 1.77 27.64 1.32
C LYS A 395 3.03 27.36 2.12
N ASP A 396 4.05 26.82 1.45
CA ASP A 396 5.36 26.54 2.02
C ASP A 396 6.40 27.38 1.28
N ASN A 397 7.06 28.30 1.98
CA ASN A 397 8.12 29.17 1.44
C ASN A 397 9.52 28.64 1.75
N GLY A 398 9.65 27.42 2.27
CA GLY A 398 10.90 26.78 2.66
C GLY A 398 11.35 27.09 4.09
N ASN A 399 10.94 28.22 4.67
CA ASN A 399 11.21 28.59 6.05
C ASN A 399 10.05 28.22 6.98
N GLU A 400 8.84 28.38 6.49
CA GLU A 400 7.62 28.09 7.20
C GLU A 400 6.52 27.60 6.26
N LYS A 401 5.67 26.73 6.78
CA LYS A 401 4.50 26.19 6.07
C LYS A 401 3.24 26.68 6.76
N ILE A 402 2.45 27.45 6.02
CA ILE A 402 1.17 28.00 6.48
C ILE A 402 0.05 27.14 5.93
N THR A 403 -0.88 26.73 6.80
CA THR A 403 -2.08 25.99 6.44
C THR A 403 -3.31 26.73 6.95
N THR A 404 -4.31 26.93 6.08
CA THR A 404 -5.60 27.52 6.46
C THR A 404 -6.75 26.66 5.97
N LEU A 405 -7.77 26.49 6.78
CA LEU A 405 -9.05 25.87 6.39
C LEU A 405 -10.18 26.75 6.93
N TYR A 406 -10.99 27.25 6.03
CA TYR A 406 -12.23 27.92 6.35
C TYR A 406 -13.41 27.10 5.86
N SER A 407 -14.44 26.93 6.69
CA SER A 407 -15.64 26.17 6.33
C SER A 407 -16.87 26.74 7.02
N PHE A 408 -17.90 27.07 6.26
CA PHE A 408 -19.23 27.47 6.80
C PHE A 408 -19.95 26.34 7.56
N LYS A 409 -19.42 25.11 7.52
CA LYS A 409 -19.93 23.99 8.33
C LYS A 409 -18.78 23.31 9.05
N ALA A 410 -18.75 23.44 10.36
CA ALA A 410 -17.79 22.75 11.21
C ALA A 410 -18.11 21.26 11.40
N LYS A 411 -19.41 20.90 11.34
CA LYS A 411 -19.92 19.55 11.60
C LYS A 411 -19.16 18.42 10.89
N PRO A 412 -18.86 18.44 9.57
CA PRO A 412 -18.17 17.35 8.87
C PRO A 412 -16.76 17.06 9.41
N PHE A 413 -16.14 18.04 10.07
CA PHE A 413 -14.81 17.94 10.68
C PHE A 413 -14.88 17.51 12.14
N VAL A 414 -15.88 18.01 12.88
CA VAL A 414 -16.06 17.72 14.32
C VAL A 414 -16.64 16.32 14.54
N ASP A 415 -17.54 15.85 13.71
CA ASP A 415 -18.16 14.50 13.80
C ASP A 415 -17.14 13.36 13.69
N ARG A 416 -15.93 13.64 13.19
CA ARG A 416 -14.82 12.67 13.19
C ARG A 416 -14.33 12.33 14.59
N TYR A 417 -14.53 13.23 15.54
CA TYR A 417 -14.24 13.01 16.95
C TYR A 417 -15.42 12.35 17.62
N LYS A 418 -15.44 11.02 17.65
CA LYS A 418 -16.56 10.15 18.11
C LYS A 418 -17.04 10.42 19.54
N PHE A 419 -16.29 11.19 20.32
CA PHE A 419 -16.67 11.60 21.69
C PHE A 419 -17.57 12.84 21.73
N ILE A 420 -17.75 13.53 20.60
CA ILE A 420 -18.69 14.65 20.44
C ILE A 420 -19.88 14.14 19.65
N LYS A 421 -21.06 14.24 20.21
CA LYS A 421 -22.30 13.83 19.55
C LYS A 421 -23.27 14.99 19.45
N GLY A 422 -24.10 14.97 18.39
CA GLY A 422 -25.11 15.99 18.18
C GLY A 422 -24.51 17.39 17.97
N PHE A 423 -23.33 17.46 17.33
CA PHE A 423 -22.76 18.73 16.90
C PHE A 423 -23.56 19.26 15.71
N GLU A 424 -24.02 20.50 15.80
CA GLU A 424 -24.84 21.17 14.79
C GLU A 424 -24.37 22.58 14.56
N GLU A 425 -24.58 23.09 13.33
CA GLU A 425 -24.26 24.43 12.92
C GLU A 425 -22.73 24.73 12.97
N GLY A 426 -22.33 25.97 13.11
CA GLY A 426 -20.98 26.46 13.37
C GLY A 426 -20.11 26.64 12.14
N ASP A 427 -19.44 27.77 12.10
CA ASP A 427 -18.41 28.11 11.13
C ASP A 427 -17.04 27.74 11.71
N LEU A 428 -16.18 27.14 10.88
CA LEU A 428 -14.84 26.71 11.30
C LEU A 428 -13.77 27.54 10.60
N ASP A 429 -12.83 28.06 11.37
CA ASP A 429 -11.61 28.72 10.90
C ASP A 429 -10.39 28.07 11.56
N PHE A 430 -9.51 27.50 10.75
CA PHE A 430 -8.27 26.88 11.18
C PHE A 430 -7.08 27.54 10.51
N TYR A 431 -6.10 27.92 11.33
CA TYR A 431 -4.83 28.48 10.89
C TYR A 431 -3.68 27.79 11.59
N SER A 432 -2.64 27.42 10.84
CA SER A 432 -1.42 26.88 11.44
C SER A 432 -0.15 27.32 10.71
N ILE A 433 0.94 27.45 11.48
CA ILE A 433 2.30 27.70 10.97
C ILE A 433 3.21 26.60 11.49
N LYS A 434 3.85 25.88 10.57
CA LYS A 434 4.92 24.92 10.89
C LYS A 434 6.28 25.57 10.60
N LYS A 435 7.13 25.66 11.65
CA LYS A 435 8.49 26.21 11.56
C LYS A 435 9.42 25.39 12.46
N ASN A 436 10.61 25.00 11.95
CA ASN A 436 11.61 24.23 12.70
C ASN A 436 11.05 22.95 13.38
N GLY A 437 10.15 22.25 12.70
CA GLY A 437 9.53 21.03 13.22
C GLY A 437 8.46 21.23 14.30
N ILE A 438 8.12 22.47 14.63
CA ILE A 438 7.02 22.82 15.53
C ILE A 438 5.87 23.41 14.70
N THR A 439 4.66 22.94 14.94
CA THR A 439 3.44 23.46 14.33
C THR A 439 2.64 24.22 15.40
N ASN A 440 2.44 25.51 15.22
CA ASN A 440 1.58 26.34 16.05
C ASN A 440 0.25 26.54 15.33
N SER A 441 -0.86 26.29 16.01
CA SER A 441 -2.19 26.24 15.40
C SER A 441 -3.23 26.99 16.22
N ILE A 442 -4.19 27.57 15.51
CA ILE A 442 -5.39 28.19 16.08
C ILE A 442 -6.59 27.57 15.37
N LEU A 443 -7.52 27.02 16.14
CA LEU A 443 -8.82 26.56 15.67
C LEU A 443 -9.92 27.39 16.31
N LYS A 444 -10.80 27.96 15.49
CA LYS A 444 -12.00 28.67 15.93
C LYS A 444 -13.25 27.99 15.36
N ILE A 445 -14.30 28.00 16.15
CA ILE A 445 -15.64 27.59 15.72
C ILE A 445 -16.63 28.56 16.33
N ASP A 446 -17.44 29.19 15.50
CA ASP A 446 -18.42 30.18 15.93
C ASP A 446 -19.84 29.61 15.78
N ASN A 447 -20.75 29.99 16.71
CA ASN A 447 -22.19 29.72 16.66
C ASN A 447 -22.60 28.25 16.45
N PHE A 448 -22.18 27.35 17.33
CA PHE A 448 -22.48 25.94 17.27
C PHE A 448 -23.29 25.42 18.46
N LYS A 449 -23.85 24.21 18.32
CA LYS A 449 -24.61 23.51 19.35
C LYS A 449 -24.04 22.10 19.54
N ILE A 450 -24.01 21.64 20.78
CA ILE A 450 -23.56 20.29 21.14
C ILE A 450 -24.60 19.62 22.03
N GLN A 451 -25.01 18.39 21.69
CA GLN A 451 -25.99 17.63 22.48
C GLN A 451 -25.32 16.72 23.52
N GLU A 452 -24.20 16.09 23.20
CA GLU A 452 -23.57 15.12 24.10
C GLU A 452 -22.04 15.20 24.05
N ILE A 453 -21.44 15.48 25.18
CA ILE A 453 -20.02 15.24 25.45
C ILE A 453 -19.95 14.51 26.80
N PRO A 454 -19.66 13.18 26.84
CA PRO A 454 -19.68 12.41 28.08
C PRO A 454 -18.83 12.97 29.21
N VAL A 455 -17.64 13.51 28.87
CA VAL A 455 -16.73 14.14 29.83
C VAL A 455 -17.36 15.43 30.41
N LEU A 456 -18.02 16.24 29.59
CA LEU A 456 -18.68 17.46 30.04
C LEU A 456 -19.90 17.15 30.91
N ALA A 457 -20.72 16.17 30.52
CA ALA A 457 -21.85 15.71 31.33
C ALA A 457 -21.40 15.23 32.72
N LYS A 458 -20.32 14.46 32.81
CA LYS A 458 -19.71 14.02 34.06
C LYS A 458 -19.19 15.19 34.90
N LEU A 459 -18.56 16.17 34.28
CA LEU A 459 -18.10 17.39 34.95
C LEU A 459 -19.27 18.17 35.54
N LEU A 460 -20.34 18.38 34.78
CA LEU A 460 -21.54 19.11 35.24
C LEU A 460 -22.19 18.41 36.42
N THR A 461 -22.31 17.09 36.37
CA THR A 461 -22.84 16.28 37.48
C THR A 461 -21.96 16.39 38.73
N LEU A 462 -20.64 16.22 38.60
CA LEU A 462 -19.68 16.36 39.71
C LEU A 462 -19.65 17.76 40.31
N ALA A 463 -19.93 18.77 39.51
CA ALA A 463 -20.02 20.17 39.94
C ALA A 463 -21.39 20.54 40.51
N SER A 464 -22.31 19.60 40.68
CA SER A 464 -23.71 19.83 41.12
C SER A 464 -24.49 20.82 40.24
N LEU A 465 -24.21 20.80 38.93
CA LEU A 465 -24.82 21.64 37.91
C LEU A 465 -25.84 20.83 37.07
N GLN A 466 -26.71 20.04 37.74
CA GLN A 466 -27.63 19.10 37.14
C GLN A 466 -28.54 19.73 36.09
N GLY A 467 -29.09 20.93 36.35
CA GLY A 467 -29.94 21.62 35.37
C GLY A 467 -29.26 21.95 34.05
N ILE A 468 -27.93 22.17 34.04
CA ILE A 468 -27.13 22.36 32.81
C ILE A 468 -26.84 20.99 32.19
N ALA A 469 -26.57 19.96 32.99
CA ALA A 469 -26.39 18.59 32.49
C ALA A 469 -27.65 18.08 31.77
N ASP A 470 -28.86 18.40 32.30
CA ASP A 470 -30.13 18.04 31.69
C ASP A 470 -30.35 18.77 30.35
N LEU A 471 -29.94 20.03 30.22
CA LEU A 471 -29.94 20.75 28.95
C LEU A 471 -29.02 20.09 27.92
N LEU A 472 -27.84 19.63 28.34
CA LEU A 472 -26.89 18.96 27.44
C LEU A 472 -27.45 17.67 26.86
N THR A 473 -28.16 16.89 27.68
CA THR A 473 -28.78 15.60 27.27
C THR A 473 -30.10 15.75 26.55
N GLY A 474 -30.79 16.89 26.70
CA GLY A 474 -32.09 17.22 26.07
C GLY A 474 -31.93 18.06 24.81
N GLU A 475 -32.03 19.37 24.94
CA GLU A 475 -31.97 20.30 23.80
C GLU A 475 -30.57 20.57 23.29
N GLY A 476 -29.56 20.24 24.06
CA GLY A 476 -28.15 20.56 23.81
C GLY A 476 -27.74 21.95 24.33
N ILE A 477 -26.45 22.20 24.35
CA ILE A 477 -25.87 23.47 24.80
C ILE A 477 -25.32 24.24 23.61
N ARG A 478 -25.70 25.49 23.48
CA ARG A 478 -25.19 26.42 22.45
C ARG A 478 -23.93 27.13 22.96
N PHE A 479 -22.98 27.25 22.06
CA PHE A 479 -21.78 28.06 22.22
C PHE A 479 -21.73 29.13 21.13
N THR A 480 -21.32 30.32 21.48
CA THR A 480 -21.14 31.45 20.53
C THR A 480 -19.73 31.44 19.96
N ASP A 481 -18.75 31.10 20.79
CA ASP A 481 -17.34 31.18 20.45
C ASP A 481 -16.58 29.96 20.98
N PHE A 482 -15.72 29.37 20.16
CA PHE A 482 -14.70 28.43 20.57
C PHE A 482 -13.38 28.81 19.94
N GLU A 483 -12.32 28.87 20.73
CA GLU A 483 -10.96 29.02 20.22
C GLU A 483 -10.01 28.08 20.98
N MET A 484 -9.17 27.38 20.23
CA MET A 484 -8.11 26.54 20.75
C MET A 484 -6.78 26.93 20.12
N ARG A 485 -5.83 27.34 20.96
CA ARG A 485 -4.43 27.58 20.59
C ARG A 485 -3.59 26.41 21.05
N PHE A 486 -2.85 25.79 20.13
CA PHE A 486 -2.04 24.65 20.47
C PHE A 486 -0.77 24.57 19.61
N SER A 487 0.24 23.95 20.16
CA SER A 487 1.47 23.60 19.44
C SER A 487 1.64 22.08 19.36
N SER A 488 2.22 21.59 18.26
CA SER A 488 2.47 20.18 18.05
C SER A 488 3.93 19.93 17.67
N LYS A 489 4.57 18.95 18.35
CA LYS A 489 5.93 18.48 18.05
C LYS A 489 6.06 17.01 18.46
N ASN A 490 6.59 16.17 17.56
CA ASN A 490 6.92 14.76 17.85
C ASN A 490 5.80 13.98 18.59
N ASN A 491 4.58 13.98 18.06
CA ASN A 491 3.40 13.33 18.65
C ASN A 491 2.90 13.90 19.99
N LEU A 492 3.43 15.03 20.42
CA LEU A 492 2.94 15.78 21.56
C LEU A 492 2.23 17.04 21.08
N MET A 493 0.94 17.18 21.40
CA MET A 493 0.16 18.40 21.24
C MET A 493 0.05 19.07 22.59
N THR A 494 0.51 20.32 22.69
CA THR A 494 0.35 21.16 23.88
C THR A 494 -0.76 22.18 23.61
N ILE A 495 -1.83 22.11 24.38
CA ILE A 495 -2.93 23.08 24.35
C ILE A 495 -2.55 24.19 25.29
N GLU A 496 -2.22 25.33 24.72
CA GLU A 496 -1.82 26.53 25.46
C GLU A 496 -3.05 27.21 26.10
N GLU A 497 -4.12 27.28 25.30
CA GLU A 497 -5.40 27.81 25.73
C GLU A 497 -6.52 27.23 24.87
N LEU A 498 -7.58 26.74 25.51
CA LEU A 498 -8.84 26.43 24.88
C LEU A 498 -9.95 27.11 25.66
N TYR A 499 -10.78 27.88 24.97
CA TYR A 499 -12.01 28.38 25.57
C TYR A 499 -13.22 28.11 24.67
N ALA A 500 -14.36 27.89 25.31
CA ALA A 500 -15.66 27.82 24.68
C ALA A 500 -16.62 28.70 25.50
N ILE A 501 -17.27 29.66 24.84
CA ILE A 501 -18.16 30.63 25.49
C ILE A 501 -19.59 30.37 25.02
N GLY A 502 -20.52 30.22 25.94
CA GLY A 502 -21.93 30.06 25.66
C GLY A 502 -22.83 30.75 26.68
N PRO A 503 -24.13 30.94 26.33
CA PRO A 503 -25.08 31.60 27.21
C PRO A 503 -25.38 30.83 28.51
N ALA A 504 -25.21 29.52 28.53
CA ALA A 504 -25.44 28.68 29.70
C ALA A 504 -24.15 28.37 30.46
N ILE A 505 -23.02 28.27 29.78
CA ILE A 505 -21.76 27.78 30.33
C ILE A 505 -20.58 28.32 29.52
N SER A 506 -19.48 28.64 30.18
CA SER A 506 -18.18 28.87 29.55
C SER A 506 -17.14 27.89 30.08
N ILE A 507 -16.21 27.49 29.25
CA ILE A 507 -15.13 26.53 29.57
C ILE A 507 -13.79 27.13 29.19
N LEU A 508 -12.82 27.02 30.09
CA LEU A 508 -11.41 27.32 29.82
C LEU A 508 -10.59 26.11 30.15
N MET A 509 -9.70 25.72 29.24
CA MET A 509 -8.82 24.56 29.44
C MET A 509 -7.41 24.82 28.89
N GLU A 510 -6.45 24.09 29.45
CA GLU A 510 -5.08 23.97 28.96
C GLU A 510 -4.53 22.59 29.27
N GLY A 511 -3.42 22.18 28.65
CA GLY A 511 -2.80 20.91 28.94
C GLY A 511 -2.10 20.31 27.73
N TYR A 512 -2.04 19.00 27.69
CA TYR A 512 -1.38 18.30 26.58
C TYR A 512 -2.03 16.97 26.23
N ILE A 513 -1.82 16.57 24.97
CA ILE A 513 -2.25 15.29 24.41
C ILE A 513 -1.03 14.63 23.78
N GLN A 514 -0.65 13.46 24.30
CA GLN A 514 0.34 12.59 23.69
C GLN A 514 -0.39 11.54 22.87
N SER A 515 -0.21 11.57 21.55
CA SER A 515 -0.95 10.72 20.61
C SER A 515 -0.99 9.24 21.04
N LYS A 516 -2.21 8.69 21.11
CA LYS A 516 -2.51 7.29 21.50
C LYS A 516 -2.04 6.84 22.89
N LYS A 517 -1.51 7.74 23.73
CA LYS A 517 -0.94 7.36 25.04
C LYS A 517 -1.62 8.05 26.22
N LEU A 518 -1.72 9.36 26.19
CA LEU A 518 -2.14 10.13 27.37
C LEU A 518 -2.80 11.44 26.97
N ILE A 519 -3.92 11.74 27.58
CA ILE A 519 -4.57 13.05 27.60
C ILE A 519 -4.45 13.59 29.02
N SER A 520 -3.98 14.83 29.19
CA SER A 520 -3.89 15.49 30.48
C SER A 520 -4.29 16.97 30.33
N LEU A 521 -5.53 17.27 30.67
CA LEU A 521 -6.12 18.61 30.58
C LEU A 521 -6.55 19.08 31.96
N ARG A 522 -6.45 20.39 32.18
CA ARG A 522 -7.00 21.06 33.38
C ARG A 522 -7.75 22.29 32.92
N GLY A 523 -8.79 22.65 33.66
CA GLY A 523 -9.59 23.79 33.27
C GLY A 523 -10.52 24.28 34.33
N THR A 524 -11.31 25.25 33.93
CA THR A 524 -12.37 25.84 34.73
C THR A 524 -13.65 25.89 33.90
N LEU A 525 -14.74 25.44 34.50
CA LEU A 525 -16.07 25.55 33.98
C LEU A 525 -16.80 26.65 34.73
N VAL A 526 -17.42 27.57 34.00
CA VAL A 526 -18.07 28.75 34.54
C VAL A 526 -19.52 28.77 34.10
N PRO A 527 -20.51 28.46 34.98
CA PRO A 527 -21.91 28.58 34.66
C PRO A 527 -22.34 30.04 34.53
N ALA A 528 -23.20 30.33 33.58
CA ALA A 528 -23.80 31.65 33.41
C ALA A 528 -24.95 31.85 34.42
N THR A 529 -24.61 31.97 35.70
CA THR A 529 -25.57 32.23 36.75
C THR A 529 -26.03 33.67 36.74
N THR A 530 -27.20 33.95 37.39
CA THR A 530 -27.69 35.34 37.55
C THR A 530 -26.66 36.23 38.25
N VAL A 531 -25.92 35.70 39.22
CA VAL A 531 -24.87 36.40 39.94
C VAL A 531 -23.74 36.81 39.00
N ASN A 532 -23.27 35.88 38.16
CA ASN A 532 -22.19 36.16 37.19
C ASN A 532 -22.64 37.17 36.14
N ARG A 533 -23.89 37.09 35.66
CA ARG A 533 -24.47 38.07 34.72
C ARG A 533 -24.56 39.46 35.32
N THR A 534 -25.01 39.57 36.56
CA THR A 534 -25.15 40.85 37.27
C THR A 534 -23.79 41.54 37.46
N ILE A 535 -22.77 40.78 37.85
CA ILE A 535 -21.42 41.33 38.05
C ILE A 535 -20.79 41.72 36.71
N SER A 536 -20.99 40.94 35.63
CA SER A 536 -20.47 41.27 34.30
C SER A 536 -21.08 42.53 33.68
N SER A 537 -22.27 42.90 34.11
CA SER A 537 -22.97 44.09 33.64
C SER A 537 -22.55 45.39 34.35
N ILE A 538 -21.73 45.32 35.40
CA ILE A 538 -21.25 46.50 36.15
C ILE A 538 -19.99 47.04 35.45
N PRO A 539 -20.04 48.27 34.88
CA PRO A 539 -18.87 48.91 34.28
C PRO A 539 -17.74 49.04 35.30
N LEU A 540 -16.49 48.90 34.92
CA LEU A 540 -15.25 48.92 35.71
C LEU A 540 -15.04 47.73 36.65
N ILE A 541 -16.07 47.18 37.28
CA ILE A 541 -15.96 46.04 38.19
C ILE A 541 -16.05 44.75 37.38
N GLY A 542 -16.92 44.70 36.39
CA GLY A 542 -17.08 43.56 35.48
C GLY A 542 -15.77 43.25 34.75
N ASP A 543 -15.10 44.22 34.19
CA ASP A 543 -13.85 44.05 33.45
C ASP A 543 -12.68 43.58 34.33
N ILE A 544 -12.65 44.01 35.61
CA ILE A 544 -11.61 43.63 36.57
C ILE A 544 -11.84 42.23 37.12
N LEU A 545 -13.08 41.85 37.43
CA LEU A 545 -13.39 40.61 38.12
C LEU A 545 -13.62 39.44 37.16
N ILE A 546 -14.08 39.70 35.95
CA ILE A 546 -14.49 38.67 34.99
C ILE A 546 -13.49 38.53 33.84
N GLY A 547 -12.72 39.58 33.55
CA GLY A 547 -11.85 39.64 32.38
C GLY A 547 -12.55 40.26 31.17
N LYS A 548 -11.79 40.45 30.09
CA LYS A 548 -12.25 41.17 28.89
C LYS A 548 -13.17 40.37 27.95
N LYS A 549 -13.38 39.06 28.22
CA LYS A 549 -14.19 38.22 27.35
C LYS A 549 -15.61 38.05 27.90
N VAL A 550 -16.59 38.34 27.08
CA VAL A 550 -18.02 38.15 27.40
C VAL A 550 -18.31 36.67 27.68
N GLY A 551 -19.09 36.38 28.74
CA GLY A 551 -19.42 35.01 29.15
C GLY A 551 -18.49 34.38 30.18
N GLU A 552 -17.38 35.02 30.56
CA GLU A 552 -16.55 34.61 31.71
C GLU A 552 -17.23 34.99 33.03
N GLY A 553 -17.68 34.03 33.82
CA GLY A 553 -18.28 34.27 35.14
C GLY A 553 -17.23 34.48 36.23
N VAL A 554 -17.69 35.01 37.38
CA VAL A 554 -16.83 35.26 38.56
C VAL A 554 -16.50 33.97 39.29
N PHE A 555 -17.45 33.04 39.38
CA PHE A 555 -17.30 31.76 40.06
C PHE A 555 -17.18 30.64 39.06
N GLY A 556 -16.23 29.75 39.27
CA GLY A 556 -16.01 28.62 38.39
C GLY A 556 -15.63 27.35 39.14
N VAL A 557 -15.90 26.22 38.52
CA VAL A 557 -15.56 24.88 38.98
C VAL A 557 -14.29 24.42 38.28
N SER A 558 -13.21 24.27 39.06
CA SER A 558 -11.95 23.74 38.49
C SER A 558 -12.00 22.24 38.35
N PHE A 559 -11.44 21.74 37.25
CA PHE A 559 -11.42 20.32 36.94
C PHE A 559 -10.10 19.87 36.33
N LYS A 560 -9.89 18.55 36.34
CA LYS A 560 -8.78 17.88 35.68
C LYS A 560 -9.30 16.64 34.97
N ILE A 561 -8.85 16.43 33.76
CA ILE A 561 -9.12 15.25 32.92
C ILE A 561 -7.78 14.59 32.64
N LYS A 562 -7.64 13.29 32.98
CA LYS A 562 -6.40 12.56 32.75
C LYS A 562 -6.70 11.09 32.44
N GLY A 563 -5.99 10.52 31.47
CA GLY A 563 -6.07 9.09 31.13
C GLY A 563 -5.69 8.80 29.68
N PRO A 564 -5.62 7.53 29.30
CA PRO A 564 -5.45 7.14 27.91
C PRO A 564 -6.72 7.49 27.10
N PRO A 565 -6.62 7.68 25.76
CA PRO A 565 -7.79 7.88 24.91
C PRO A 565 -8.79 6.71 25.04
N GLY A 566 -10.03 7.03 25.40
CA GLY A 566 -11.10 6.06 25.62
C GLY A 566 -11.33 5.66 27.09
N ASP A 567 -10.40 6.01 28.00
CA ASP A 567 -10.53 5.76 29.44
C ASP A 567 -10.02 6.99 30.22
N LEU A 568 -10.86 8.02 30.27
CA LEU A 568 -10.55 9.31 30.89
C LEU A 568 -11.14 9.42 32.28
N GLU A 569 -10.29 9.69 33.27
CA GLU A 569 -10.68 10.06 34.61
C GLU A 569 -10.88 11.57 34.71
N THR A 570 -11.97 11.96 35.38
CA THR A 570 -12.34 13.35 35.60
C THR A 570 -12.44 13.63 37.09
N THR A 571 -11.73 14.66 37.56
CA THR A 571 -11.76 15.10 38.95
C THR A 571 -12.14 16.57 39.04
N VAL A 572 -12.89 16.92 40.07
CA VAL A 572 -13.32 18.29 40.37
C VAL A 572 -12.67 18.73 41.70
N ASN A 573 -12.19 19.95 41.76
CA ASN A 573 -11.59 20.50 42.97
C ASN A 573 -12.57 21.47 43.68
N PRO A 574 -13.22 21.04 44.77
CA PRO A 574 -14.23 21.83 45.46
C PRO A 574 -13.68 23.13 46.10
N ILE A 575 -12.41 23.15 46.54
CA ILE A 575 -11.80 24.33 47.15
C ILE A 575 -11.65 25.47 46.13
N LYS A 576 -11.35 25.15 44.89
CA LYS A 576 -11.25 26.14 43.81
C LYS A 576 -12.59 26.56 43.22
N THR A 577 -13.66 25.81 43.49
CA THR A 577 -14.99 26.07 42.92
C THR A 577 -15.68 27.28 43.53
N LEU A 578 -15.28 27.71 44.73
CA LEU A 578 -15.86 28.86 45.43
C LEU A 578 -15.01 30.15 45.28
N THR A 579 -13.87 30.05 44.63
CA THR A 579 -12.93 31.19 44.49
C THR A 579 -13.24 31.98 43.22
N PRO A 580 -13.42 33.29 43.29
CA PRO A 580 -13.56 34.08 42.08
C PRO A 580 -12.39 33.90 41.13
N ARG A 581 -12.66 33.73 39.85
CA ARG A 581 -11.64 33.44 38.82
C ARG A 581 -10.52 34.46 38.76
N PHE A 582 -10.85 35.75 39.02
CA PHE A 582 -9.87 36.82 39.09
C PHE A 582 -8.80 36.57 40.17
N ILE A 583 -9.20 36.16 41.37
CA ILE A 583 -8.27 35.85 42.48
C ILE A 583 -7.41 34.64 42.11
N THR A 584 -7.99 33.60 41.51
CA THR A 584 -7.27 32.40 41.08
C THR A 584 -6.21 32.72 40.02
N ARG A 585 -6.55 33.54 39.02
CA ARG A 585 -5.59 34.00 38.00
C ARG A 585 -4.47 34.86 38.58
N THR A 586 -4.78 35.73 39.53
CA THR A 586 -3.78 36.59 40.18
C THR A 586 -2.80 35.77 41.03
N LEU A 587 -3.30 34.77 41.78
CA LEU A 587 -2.47 33.84 42.54
C LEU A 587 -1.61 32.93 41.65
N GLU A 588 -2.10 32.50 40.52
CA GLU A 588 -1.33 31.71 39.56
C GLU A 588 -0.24 32.53 38.87
N LYS A 589 -0.49 33.81 38.57
CA LYS A 589 0.54 34.74 38.07
C LYS A 589 1.64 35.01 39.08
N ILE A 590 1.29 35.20 40.36
CA ILE A 590 2.27 35.42 41.46
C ILE A 590 3.14 34.16 41.64
N LYS A 591 2.55 32.96 41.56
CA LYS A 591 3.30 31.69 41.64
C LYS A 591 4.22 31.40 40.45
N LYS A 592 3.97 32.00 39.30
CA LYS A 592 4.84 31.84 38.10
C LYS A 592 6.02 32.81 38.09
N ASN A 593 5.94 33.88 38.86
CA ASN A 593 6.97 34.93 38.94
C ASN A 593 7.90 34.79 40.19
N ASN A 594 7.65 33.81 41.04
CA ASN A 594 8.53 33.31 42.09
C ASN A 594 8.99 31.88 41.73
#